data_b4a9f5f63517d6ed610e34e1222ba2d9
#
_entry.id   b4a9f5f63517d6ed610e34e1222ba2d9
#
_cell.length_a   1.000
_cell.length_b   1.000
_cell.length_c   1.000
_cell.angle_alpha   90.00
_cell.angle_beta   90.00
_cell.angle_gamma   90.00
#
_symmetry.space_group_name_H-M   'P 1'
#
loop_
_entity.id
_entity.type
_entity.pdbx_description
1 polymer ?
#
loop_
_entity_poly.entity_id
_entity_poly.type
_entity_poly.pdbx_seq_one_letter_code
_entity_poly.pdbx_strand_id
1 'polypeptide(L)'
;FFELSDCFLEYLSTGASGIQLSALDMAKWDAALAQGSLLSPASQALMWTPAGHLPAPGYDLGLDYGFGWFLADLPNGHHAVSHSGGMPGFTTEFIRYLDSGWSVAVFTNIDERFGDPLTIATGVARLFSDNL
;
A
#
# COMPACT_ATOMS: atom_id res chain seq x y z
N PHE A 1 -1.85 32.03 3.07
CA PHE A 1 -2.46 31.38 1.90
C PHE A 1 -1.34 30.63 1.17
N PHE A 2 -1.30 29.32 1.25
CA PHE A 2 -0.46 28.50 0.38
C PHE A 2 -1.13 28.49 -1.00
N GLU A 3 -0.45 28.94 -2.03
CA GLU A 3 -0.86 28.69 -3.41
C GLU A 3 -0.62 27.22 -3.71
N LEU A 4 -1.68 26.45 -3.75
CA LEU A 4 -1.70 25.04 -4.10
C LEU A 4 -1.36 24.79 -5.59
N SER A 5 -1.19 25.83 -6.38
CA SER A 5 -1.11 25.72 -7.85
C SER A 5 0.18 25.09 -8.37
N ASP A 6 1.33 25.34 -7.75
CA ASP A 6 2.60 24.91 -8.33
C ASP A 6 3.04 23.52 -7.84
N CYS A 7 2.64 23.11 -6.65
CA CYS A 7 2.98 21.80 -6.11
C CYS A 7 2.14 20.66 -6.70
N PHE A 8 0.91 20.95 -7.15
CA PHE A 8 -0.01 19.92 -7.64
C PHE A 8 0.27 19.48 -9.08
N LEU A 9 0.85 20.35 -9.90
CA LEU A 9 1.04 20.06 -11.32
C LEU A 9 2.28 19.22 -11.60
N GLU A 10 3.31 19.27 -10.77
CA GLU A 10 4.51 18.46 -10.95
C GLU A 10 4.33 16.99 -10.52
N TYR A 11 3.33 16.70 -9.67
CA TYR A 11 3.04 15.35 -9.16
C TYR A 11 1.93 14.62 -9.93
N LEU A 12 1.40 15.17 -11.00
CA LEU A 12 0.48 14.46 -11.90
C LEU A 12 1.23 13.47 -12.80
N SER A 13 2.06 12.66 -12.17
CA SER A 13 2.72 11.56 -12.82
C SER A 13 1.68 10.46 -13.06
N THR A 14 1.28 10.31 -14.30
CA THR A 14 0.31 9.32 -14.74
C THR A 14 0.85 7.90 -14.51
N GLY A 15 0.09 7.07 -13.82
CA GLY A 15 0.38 5.67 -13.59
C GLY A 15 1.00 5.34 -12.22
N ALA A 16 1.77 6.25 -11.63
CA ALA A 16 2.38 6.04 -10.30
C ALA A 16 1.69 6.81 -9.18
N SER A 17 0.83 7.79 -9.51
CA SER A 17 0.18 8.65 -8.52
C SER A 17 -1.08 9.30 -9.09
N GLY A 18 -1.75 10.16 -8.30
CA GLY A 18 -2.88 10.97 -8.75
C GLY A 18 -4.25 10.35 -8.52
N ILE A 19 -4.34 9.13 -7.99
CA ILE A 19 -5.63 8.56 -7.58
C ILE A 19 -6.08 9.22 -6.28
N GLN A 20 -7.29 9.78 -6.31
CA GLN A 20 -7.94 10.34 -5.12
C GLN A 20 -9.18 9.49 -4.81
N LEU A 21 -9.23 8.92 -3.63
CA LEU A 21 -10.34 8.08 -3.20
C LEU A 21 -10.54 8.16 -1.68
N SER A 22 -11.72 7.80 -1.24
CA SER A 22 -12.01 7.64 0.18
C SER A 22 -11.57 6.27 0.70
N ALA A 23 -11.46 6.13 2.03
CA ALA A 23 -11.20 4.82 2.66
C ALA A 23 -12.29 3.80 2.30
N LEU A 24 -13.55 4.23 2.12
CA LEU A 24 -14.65 3.36 1.69
C LEU A 24 -14.48 2.90 0.23
N ASP A 25 -13.97 3.74 -0.65
CA ASP A 25 -13.71 3.34 -2.03
C ASP A 25 -12.51 2.41 -2.11
N MET A 26 -11.50 2.62 -1.27
CA MET A 26 -10.39 1.67 -1.14
C MET A 26 -10.87 0.29 -0.65
N ALA A 27 -11.78 0.23 0.31
CA ALA A 27 -12.37 -1.02 0.77
C ALA A 27 -13.18 -1.73 -0.34
N LYS A 28 -13.91 -0.98 -1.18
CA LYS A 28 -14.61 -1.55 -2.34
C LYS A 28 -13.64 -2.10 -3.38
N TRP A 29 -12.56 -1.37 -3.66
CA TRP A 29 -11.52 -1.81 -4.58
C TRP A 29 -10.83 -3.08 -4.06
N ASP A 30 -10.49 -3.13 -2.78
CA ASP A 30 -9.91 -4.31 -2.14
C ASP A 30 -10.84 -5.52 -2.20
N ALA A 31 -12.12 -5.33 -1.92
CA ALA A 31 -13.11 -6.39 -2.05
C ALA A 31 -13.23 -6.92 -3.49
N ALA A 32 -13.19 -6.03 -4.48
CA ALA A 32 -13.21 -6.41 -5.89
C ALA A 32 -11.94 -7.16 -6.30
N LEU A 33 -10.78 -6.76 -5.78
CA LEU A 33 -9.51 -7.46 -5.96
C LEU A 33 -9.58 -8.86 -5.33
N ALA A 34 -10.06 -8.97 -4.10
CA ALA A 34 -10.22 -10.24 -3.37
C ALA A 34 -11.15 -11.23 -4.09
N GLN A 35 -12.21 -10.72 -4.72
CA GLN A 35 -13.18 -11.52 -5.47
C GLN A 35 -12.70 -11.91 -6.87
N GLY A 36 -11.52 -11.45 -7.30
CA GLY A 36 -11.00 -11.69 -8.64
C GLY A 36 -11.81 -11.01 -9.75
N SER A 37 -12.56 -9.94 -9.41
CA SER A 37 -13.39 -9.23 -10.39
C SER A 37 -12.63 -8.18 -11.20
N LEU A 38 -11.41 -7.81 -10.76
CA LEU A 38 -10.55 -6.83 -11.42
C LEU A 38 -9.53 -7.46 -12.35
N LEU A 39 -8.98 -8.60 -11.94
CA LEU A 39 -7.92 -9.30 -12.66
C LEU A 39 -8.23 -10.79 -12.74
N SER A 40 -7.73 -11.46 -13.78
CA SER A 40 -7.76 -12.91 -13.81
C SER A 40 -6.91 -13.50 -12.67
N PRO A 41 -7.20 -14.72 -12.17
CA PRO A 41 -6.37 -15.35 -11.14
C PRO A 41 -4.89 -15.44 -11.52
N ALA A 42 -4.58 -15.70 -12.78
CA ALA A 42 -3.22 -15.75 -13.27
C ALA A 42 -2.53 -14.37 -13.22
N SER A 43 -3.23 -13.30 -13.61
CA SER A 43 -2.71 -11.94 -13.55
C SER A 43 -2.52 -11.47 -12.10
N GLN A 44 -3.43 -11.86 -11.22
CA GLN A 44 -3.33 -11.52 -9.80
C GLN A 44 -2.15 -12.25 -9.13
N ALA A 45 -1.94 -13.53 -9.42
CA ALA A 45 -0.79 -14.28 -8.95
C ALA A 45 0.53 -13.68 -9.47
N LEU A 46 0.56 -13.30 -10.76
CA LEU A 46 1.72 -12.63 -11.33
C LEU A 46 2.00 -11.28 -10.66
N MET A 47 0.97 -10.52 -10.32
CA MET A 47 1.10 -9.21 -9.66
C MET A 47 1.82 -9.31 -8.31
N TRP A 48 1.63 -10.41 -7.59
CA TRP A 48 2.24 -10.68 -6.29
C TRP A 48 3.45 -11.64 -6.37
N THR A 49 4.03 -11.79 -7.55
CA THR A 49 5.29 -12.53 -7.74
C THR A 49 6.44 -11.52 -7.79
N PRO A 50 7.57 -11.80 -7.13
CA PRO A 50 8.73 -10.93 -7.21
C PRO A 50 9.15 -10.68 -8.66
N ALA A 51 9.09 -9.42 -9.08
CA ALA A 51 9.55 -8.96 -10.40
C ALA A 51 10.94 -8.34 -10.32
N GLY A 52 11.38 -8.01 -9.11
CA GLY A 52 12.70 -7.48 -8.82
C GLY A 52 12.88 -7.26 -7.32
N HIS A 53 14.11 -7.23 -6.91
CA HIS A 53 14.50 -6.74 -5.59
C HIS A 53 14.76 -5.24 -5.73
N LEU A 54 14.22 -4.43 -4.83
CA LEU A 54 14.46 -2.99 -4.84
C LEU A 54 15.67 -2.65 -3.96
N PRO A 55 16.89 -2.65 -4.50
CA PRO A 55 17.97 -1.91 -3.92
C PRO A 55 18.01 -0.53 -4.58
N ALA A 56 17.21 0.40 -4.13
CA ALA A 56 17.53 1.80 -4.40
C ALA A 56 18.57 2.24 -3.38
N PRO A 57 19.65 2.94 -3.79
CA PRO A 57 20.58 3.52 -2.84
C PRO A 57 19.84 4.40 -1.83
N GLY A 58 19.82 3.99 -0.55
CA GLY A 58 19.09 4.64 0.53
C GLY A 58 17.70 4.07 0.85
N TYR A 59 17.20 3.09 0.10
CA TYR A 59 15.89 2.45 0.30
C TYR A 59 15.99 0.91 0.17
N ASP A 60 17.03 0.31 0.68
CA ASP A 60 17.07 -1.14 0.79
C ASP A 60 16.23 -1.55 2.01
N LEU A 61 14.93 -1.78 1.77
CA LEU A 61 14.00 -2.31 2.77
C LEU A 61 14.11 -3.84 2.89
N GLY A 62 14.98 -4.49 2.09
CA GLY A 62 15.07 -5.95 2.07
C GLY A 62 13.78 -6.63 1.61
N LEU A 63 12.90 -5.90 0.92
CA LEU A 63 11.61 -6.40 0.45
C LEU A 63 11.65 -6.66 -1.06
N ASP A 64 11.03 -7.74 -1.47
CA ASP A 64 10.74 -7.99 -2.87
C ASP A 64 9.62 -7.08 -3.35
N TYR A 65 9.63 -6.79 -4.66
CA TYR A 65 8.62 -5.94 -5.28
C TYR A 65 8.00 -6.63 -6.50
N GLY A 66 6.67 -6.68 -6.49
CA GLY A 66 5.87 -7.17 -7.60
C GLY A 66 5.39 -6.03 -8.51
N PHE A 67 4.24 -6.20 -9.15
CA PHE A 67 3.66 -5.15 -9.99
C PHE A 67 2.86 -4.17 -9.12
N GLY A 68 3.54 -3.14 -8.59
CA GLY A 68 2.95 -2.11 -7.74
C GLY A 68 2.76 -2.52 -6.27
N TRP A 69 3.47 -3.55 -5.79
CA TRP A 69 3.35 -4.05 -4.43
C TRP A 69 4.69 -4.42 -3.83
N PHE A 70 4.94 -4.00 -2.61
CA PHE A 70 5.94 -4.59 -1.74
C PHE A 70 5.43 -5.96 -1.28
N LEU A 71 6.31 -6.95 -1.28
CA LEU A 71 5.99 -8.33 -0.90
C LEU A 71 6.72 -8.64 0.40
N ALA A 72 6.01 -9.14 1.39
CA ALA A 72 6.57 -9.44 2.70
C ALA A 72 6.19 -10.85 3.16
N ASP A 73 7.22 -11.60 3.55
CA ASP A 73 7.06 -12.84 4.30
C ASP A 73 7.05 -12.49 5.80
N LEU A 74 5.99 -12.85 6.49
CA LEU A 74 5.82 -12.58 7.91
C LEU A 74 6.46 -13.69 8.75
N PRO A 75 6.90 -13.39 10.01
CA PRO A 75 7.57 -14.37 10.87
C PRO A 75 6.78 -15.64 11.16
N ASN A 76 5.45 -15.58 11.05
CA ASN A 76 4.55 -16.73 11.23
C ASN A 76 4.35 -17.57 9.96
N GLY A 77 5.08 -17.29 8.89
CA GLY A 77 4.97 -17.95 7.59
C GLY A 77 3.81 -17.48 6.72
N HIS A 78 3.13 -16.42 7.12
CA HIS A 78 2.09 -15.78 6.32
C HIS A 78 2.71 -14.77 5.35
N HIS A 79 1.92 -14.32 4.38
CA HIS A 79 2.35 -13.39 3.32
C HIS A 79 1.48 -12.12 3.37
N ALA A 80 2.12 -11.00 3.18
CA ALA A 80 1.44 -9.73 3.03
C ALA A 80 1.96 -8.98 1.80
N VAL A 81 1.09 -8.16 1.23
CA VAL A 81 1.46 -7.21 0.19
C VAL A 81 1.03 -5.82 0.62
N SER A 82 1.84 -4.83 0.31
CA SER A 82 1.55 -3.45 0.73
C SER A 82 2.05 -2.43 -0.29
N HIS A 83 1.53 -1.23 -0.16
CA HIS A 83 2.13 -0.07 -0.79
C HIS A 83 1.83 1.19 0.02
N SER A 84 2.85 2.00 0.21
CA SER A 84 2.72 3.32 0.81
C SER A 84 2.43 4.38 -0.26
N GLY A 85 1.95 5.53 0.17
CA GLY A 85 1.82 6.71 -0.66
C GLY A 85 2.18 7.96 0.13
N GLY A 86 2.86 8.91 -0.52
CA GLY A 86 3.24 10.16 0.10
C GLY A 86 3.10 11.32 -0.87
N MET A 87 2.51 12.39 -0.38
CA MET A 87 2.49 13.71 -1.01
C MET A 87 2.64 14.76 0.08
N PRO A 88 3.09 15.98 -0.22
CA PRO A 88 3.16 17.03 0.80
C PRO A 88 1.84 17.18 1.55
N GLY A 89 1.88 16.93 2.87
CA GLY A 89 0.71 17.01 3.76
C GLY A 89 -0.18 15.75 3.80
N PHE A 90 0.16 14.68 3.07
CA PHE A 90 -0.61 13.44 3.09
C PHE A 90 0.31 12.22 3.06
N THR A 91 0.02 11.25 3.90
CA THR A 91 0.66 9.93 3.81
C THR A 91 -0.39 8.83 3.90
N THR A 92 -0.11 7.74 3.21
CA THR A 92 -1.02 6.60 3.16
C THR A 92 -0.26 5.30 3.28
N GLU A 93 -0.92 4.27 3.78
CA GLU A 93 -0.47 2.88 3.75
C GLU A 93 -1.66 1.98 3.45
N PHE A 94 -1.44 1.00 2.61
CA PHE A 94 -2.38 -0.08 2.40
C PHE A 94 -1.66 -1.41 2.52
N ILE A 95 -2.14 -2.28 3.41
CA ILE A 95 -1.61 -3.63 3.62
C ILE A 95 -2.73 -4.62 3.39
N ARG A 96 -2.42 -5.68 2.65
CA ARG A 96 -3.27 -6.85 2.49
C ARG A 96 -2.55 -8.10 2.96
N TYR A 97 -3.12 -8.78 3.93
CA TYR A 97 -2.66 -10.07 4.45
C TYR A 97 -3.30 -11.18 3.61
N LEU A 98 -2.50 -11.85 2.78
CA LEU A 98 -3.01 -12.76 1.74
C LEU A 98 -3.64 -14.02 2.32
N ASP A 99 -3.07 -14.55 3.40
CA ASP A 99 -3.50 -15.81 4.01
C ASP A 99 -4.79 -15.65 4.84
N SER A 100 -4.94 -14.51 5.50
CA SER A 100 -6.10 -14.24 6.36
C SER A 100 -7.23 -13.51 5.63
N GLY A 101 -6.92 -12.87 4.49
CA GLY A 101 -7.86 -12.05 3.73
C GLY A 101 -8.16 -10.68 4.36
N TRP A 102 -7.48 -10.31 5.45
CA TRP A 102 -7.60 -8.98 6.06
C TRP A 102 -6.87 -7.92 5.25
N SER A 103 -7.41 -6.72 5.27
CA SER A 103 -6.73 -5.54 4.71
C SER A 103 -6.88 -4.35 5.65
N VAL A 104 -5.87 -3.51 5.69
CA VAL A 104 -5.88 -2.26 6.45
C VAL A 104 -5.46 -1.13 5.53
N ALA A 105 -6.28 -0.10 5.45
CA ALA A 105 -5.97 1.14 4.75
C ALA A 105 -5.87 2.29 5.76
N VAL A 106 -4.76 3.01 5.74
CA VAL A 106 -4.54 4.20 6.57
C VAL A 106 -4.33 5.39 5.66
N PHE A 107 -5.17 6.39 5.78
CA PHE A 107 -5.06 7.65 5.06
C PHE A 107 -4.93 8.77 6.08
N THR A 108 -3.87 9.55 5.99
CA THR A 108 -3.61 10.64 6.90
C THR A 108 -3.48 11.95 6.14
N ASN A 109 -3.81 13.04 6.81
CA ASN A 109 -3.52 14.40 6.36
C ASN A 109 -2.29 14.97 7.07
N ILE A 110 -1.32 14.11 7.32
CA ILE A 110 -0.06 14.43 8.01
C ILE A 110 1.08 14.11 7.04
N ASP A 111 2.07 14.98 6.97
CA ASP A 111 3.31 14.77 6.23
C ASP A 111 4.10 13.60 6.82
N GLU A 112 4.79 12.82 5.99
CA GLU A 112 5.56 11.64 6.38
C GLU A 112 6.58 11.89 7.49
N ARG A 113 7.06 13.13 7.63
CA ARG A 113 7.98 13.53 8.70
C ARG A 113 7.35 13.51 10.09
N PHE A 114 6.03 13.49 10.18
CA PHE A 114 5.27 13.61 11.43
C PHE A 114 4.38 12.42 11.73
N GLY A 115 4.28 11.45 10.83
CA GLY A 115 3.45 10.28 11.02
C GLY A 115 3.94 9.09 10.21
N ASP A 116 3.84 7.90 10.80
CA ASP A 116 4.15 6.63 10.15
C ASP A 116 2.87 5.80 9.99
N PRO A 117 2.24 5.85 8.81
CA PRO A 117 1.02 5.11 8.55
C PRO A 117 1.22 3.59 8.61
N LEU A 118 2.44 3.08 8.35
CA LEU A 118 2.75 1.65 8.46
C LEU A 118 2.63 1.15 9.90
N THR A 119 3.17 1.90 10.87
CA THR A 119 3.02 1.59 12.30
C THR A 119 1.56 1.60 12.72
N ILE A 120 0.77 2.54 12.22
CA ILE A 120 -0.68 2.60 12.50
C ILE A 120 -1.37 1.37 11.89
N ALA A 121 -1.12 1.06 10.61
CA ALA A 121 -1.74 -0.05 9.90
C ALA A 121 -1.44 -1.40 10.57
N THR A 122 -0.18 -1.65 10.91
CA THR A 122 0.23 -2.89 11.60
C THR A 122 -0.31 -2.96 13.02
N GLY A 123 -0.38 -1.84 13.74
CA GLY A 123 -0.99 -1.76 15.06
C GLY A 123 -2.49 -2.08 15.02
N VAL A 124 -3.22 -1.55 14.05
CA VAL A 124 -4.64 -1.87 13.83
C VAL A 124 -4.82 -3.34 13.51
N ALA A 125 -4.03 -3.89 12.59
CA ALA A 125 -4.11 -5.30 12.21
C ALA A 125 -3.98 -6.24 13.42
N ARG A 126 -3.05 -5.96 14.33
CA ARG A 126 -2.84 -6.75 15.56
C ARG A 126 -4.02 -6.72 16.54
N LEU A 127 -4.88 -5.70 16.50
CA LEU A 127 -6.09 -5.64 17.33
C LEU A 127 -7.17 -6.63 16.87
N PHE A 128 -7.12 -7.07 15.63
CA PHE A 128 -8.13 -7.96 15.04
C PHE A 128 -7.63 -9.38 14.81
N SER A 129 -6.34 -9.62 14.90
CA SER A 129 -5.76 -10.96 14.76
C SER A 129 -4.44 -11.08 15.52
N ASP A 130 -4.40 -12.02 16.47
CA ASP A 130 -3.18 -12.36 17.21
C ASP A 130 -2.13 -13.09 16.36
N ASN A 131 -2.48 -13.42 15.10
CA ASN A 131 -1.67 -14.19 14.17
C ASN A 131 -1.14 -13.38 13.00
N LEU A 132 -1.16 -12.06 13.06
CA LEU A 132 -0.63 -11.16 12.02
C LEU A 132 0.72 -10.58 12.40
#